data_45c5cb98c0df9b5302d11711a6d27dbe
#
_entry.id   45c5cb98c0df9b5302d11711a6d27dbe
#
_cell.length_a   1.000
_cell.length_b   1.000
_cell.length_c   1.000
_cell.angle_alpha   90.00
_cell.angle_beta   90.00
_cell.angle_gamma   90.00
#
_symmetry.space_group_name_H-M   'P 1'
#
loop_
_entity.id
_entity.type
_entity.pdbx_description
1 polymer ?
#
loop_
_entity_poly.entity_id
_entity_poly.type
_entity_poly.pdbx_seq_one_letter_code
_entity_poly.pdbx_strand_id
1 'polypeptide(L)'
;EKGCQSIVAAEAFSVDDPTNENLVIKHCTEQNVPSTATNDISKLYGLKIRTRTAVVNASIMPKMLEAATMTDESIKKASIKNPLMVMRCDGGVMTVEEVRNRPILTILSGPAAGVAGALMYEKLTDGIFFEVGGTSTDISCVKDGKVMIKYAEVGGHKTYLNSLDVRTVGIGGGSMVEIKDGKAVNIGPRSAHIANLEYEVYTDPNLIVDPVLKTIKPMNGDPEYAYIECSNGTRVSLTMAGAANIAGYVHPEDYAYGNVEAARKAWQPLADNMGLSVEETAKKVMAYAAEKNGKVVKDLMHDYQMDPRTTLFVGGGGGAASVVPHLAETMNHQFKIAKNAPVISTIGVALAMVRDMVERSVSNPTEEDIISVRREAELKAIQNGASPDTVEVSVEVDTQR
;
A
#
# COMPACT_ATOMS: atom_id res chain seq x y z
N GLU A 1 -23.37 -19.87 -19.44
CA GLU A 1 -24.00 -19.06 -20.52
C GLU A 1 -23.87 -17.56 -20.34
N LYS A 2 -23.60 -17.05 -19.08
CA LYS A 2 -23.45 -15.62 -18.77
C LYS A 2 -21.99 -15.16 -18.62
N GLY A 3 -21.01 -15.98 -18.98
CA GLY A 3 -19.57 -15.65 -18.88
C GLY A 3 -19.06 -15.60 -17.43
N CYS A 4 -19.70 -16.27 -16.48
CA CYS A 4 -19.21 -16.37 -15.10
C CYS A 4 -17.97 -17.24 -15.07
N GLN A 5 -16.91 -16.76 -14.40
CA GLN A 5 -15.60 -17.43 -14.31
C GLN A 5 -15.34 -18.07 -12.94
N SER A 6 -16.17 -17.77 -11.95
CA SER A 6 -16.06 -18.31 -10.59
C SER A 6 -17.44 -18.39 -9.92
N ILE A 7 -17.55 -19.22 -8.88
CA ILE A 7 -18.78 -19.44 -8.11
C ILE A 7 -18.51 -19.14 -6.63
N VAL A 8 -19.50 -18.53 -5.97
CA VAL A 8 -19.51 -18.34 -4.52
C VAL A 8 -20.67 -19.13 -3.92
N ALA A 9 -20.36 -19.99 -2.96
CA ALA A 9 -21.34 -20.65 -2.11
C ALA A 9 -21.53 -19.85 -0.81
N ALA A 10 -22.77 -19.52 -0.47
CA ALA A 10 -23.10 -18.71 0.70
C ALA A 10 -24.37 -19.19 1.39
N GLU A 11 -24.27 -19.52 2.68
CA GLU A 11 -25.38 -19.93 3.53
C GLU A 11 -25.36 -19.21 4.88
N ALA A 12 -26.53 -18.93 5.46
CA ALA A 12 -26.64 -18.09 6.66
C ALA A 12 -25.84 -18.64 7.84
N PHE A 13 -25.94 -19.93 8.11
CA PHE A 13 -25.34 -20.61 9.24
C PHE A 13 -24.18 -21.54 8.87
N SER A 14 -23.55 -21.34 7.72
CA SER A 14 -22.41 -22.16 7.28
C SER A 14 -21.16 -22.03 8.18
N VAL A 15 -21.15 -21.09 9.11
CA VAL A 15 -20.10 -21.02 10.14
C VAL A 15 -20.24 -22.12 11.19
N ASP A 16 -21.46 -22.60 11.40
CA ASP A 16 -21.80 -23.69 12.34
C ASP A 16 -21.84 -25.03 11.62
N ASP A 17 -22.48 -25.08 10.43
CA ASP A 17 -22.56 -26.27 9.58
C ASP A 17 -22.22 -25.91 8.13
N PRO A 18 -20.98 -26.14 7.67
CA PRO A 18 -20.53 -25.80 6.32
C PRO A 18 -20.91 -26.86 5.26
N THR A 19 -21.68 -27.89 5.60
CA THR A 19 -21.93 -29.07 4.76
C THR A 19 -22.41 -28.69 3.37
N ASN A 20 -23.41 -27.80 3.26
CA ASN A 20 -23.99 -27.42 1.97
C ASN A 20 -23.02 -26.58 1.12
N GLU A 21 -22.32 -25.60 1.72
CA GLU A 21 -21.30 -24.83 1.00
C GLU A 21 -20.20 -25.76 0.48
N ASN A 22 -19.68 -26.64 1.33
CA ASN A 22 -18.61 -27.58 0.98
C ASN A 22 -19.03 -28.56 -0.12
N LEU A 23 -20.29 -28.97 -0.16
CA LEU A 23 -20.82 -29.80 -1.24
C LEU A 23 -20.79 -29.07 -2.59
N VAL A 24 -21.17 -27.79 -2.60
CA VAL A 24 -21.09 -26.95 -3.80
C VAL A 24 -19.63 -26.82 -4.26
N ILE A 25 -18.71 -26.52 -3.34
CA ILE A 25 -17.28 -26.38 -3.66
C ILE A 25 -16.71 -27.68 -4.23
N LYS A 26 -17.03 -28.82 -3.62
CA LYS A 26 -16.61 -30.14 -4.13
C LYS A 26 -17.07 -30.35 -5.57
N HIS A 27 -18.33 -30.07 -5.86
CA HIS A 27 -18.87 -30.23 -7.21
C HIS A 27 -18.19 -29.28 -8.22
N CYS A 28 -17.92 -28.01 -7.82
CA CYS A 28 -17.19 -27.08 -8.66
C CYS A 28 -15.76 -27.55 -8.95
N THR A 29 -15.09 -28.10 -7.94
CA THR A 29 -13.73 -28.64 -8.07
C THR A 29 -13.69 -29.82 -9.06
N GLU A 30 -14.66 -30.72 -8.99
CA GLU A 30 -14.80 -31.84 -9.95
C GLU A 30 -15.00 -31.38 -11.39
N GLN A 31 -15.54 -30.18 -11.58
CA GLN A 31 -15.75 -29.54 -12.89
C GLN A 31 -14.63 -28.56 -13.29
N ASN A 32 -13.56 -28.43 -12.48
CA ASN A 32 -12.48 -27.44 -12.65
C ASN A 32 -13.00 -25.98 -12.69
N VAL A 33 -14.04 -25.65 -11.94
CA VAL A 33 -14.59 -24.29 -11.82
C VAL A 33 -14.05 -23.63 -10.55
N PRO A 34 -13.36 -22.51 -10.64
CA PRO A 34 -12.91 -21.75 -9.47
C PRO A 34 -14.08 -21.40 -8.56
N SER A 35 -13.96 -21.66 -7.27
CA SER A 35 -15.07 -21.45 -6.33
C SER A 35 -14.60 -21.10 -4.94
N THR A 36 -15.45 -20.42 -4.20
CA THR A 36 -15.17 -19.95 -2.83
C THR A 36 -16.40 -20.21 -1.95
N ALA A 37 -16.21 -20.90 -0.82
CA ALA A 37 -17.19 -21.00 0.25
C ALA A 37 -17.07 -19.82 1.21
N THR A 38 -18.18 -19.28 1.69
CA THR A 38 -18.11 -18.17 2.64
C THR A 38 -17.52 -18.58 3.99
N ASN A 39 -17.74 -19.82 4.41
CA ASN A 39 -17.20 -20.40 5.63
C ASN A 39 -15.66 -20.55 5.61
N ASP A 40 -15.03 -20.69 4.43
CA ASP A 40 -13.58 -20.77 4.27
C ASP A 40 -12.93 -19.38 4.37
N ILE A 41 -13.68 -18.35 4.01
CA ILE A 41 -13.20 -16.97 4.08
C ILE A 41 -13.22 -16.44 5.51
N SER A 42 -14.31 -16.71 6.26
CA SER A 42 -14.46 -16.25 7.64
C SER A 42 -15.43 -17.14 8.41
N LYS A 43 -15.09 -17.39 9.68
CA LYS A 43 -15.95 -18.10 10.64
C LYS A 43 -16.79 -17.12 11.49
N LEU A 44 -16.90 -15.86 11.08
CA LEU A 44 -17.72 -14.87 11.75
C LEU A 44 -19.16 -14.88 11.25
N TYR A 45 -20.12 -14.65 12.14
CA TYR A 45 -21.49 -14.41 11.74
C TYR A 45 -21.61 -13.12 10.91
N GLY A 46 -22.68 -12.98 10.17
CA GLY A 46 -22.92 -11.83 9.30
C GLY A 46 -22.84 -12.19 7.82
N LEU A 47 -23.83 -12.94 7.36
CA LEU A 47 -23.95 -13.44 5.99
C LEU A 47 -23.59 -12.39 4.92
N LYS A 48 -24.10 -11.16 5.05
CA LYS A 48 -23.87 -10.10 4.05
C LYS A 48 -22.39 -9.74 3.89
N ILE A 49 -21.67 -9.57 4.99
CA ILE A 49 -20.25 -9.19 4.96
C ILE A 49 -19.41 -10.39 4.51
N ARG A 50 -19.70 -11.59 5.03
CA ARG A 50 -19.02 -12.83 4.67
C ARG A 50 -19.20 -13.14 3.18
N THR A 51 -20.42 -13.05 2.64
CA THR A 51 -20.70 -13.24 1.20
C THR A 51 -19.95 -12.22 0.35
N ARG A 52 -19.93 -10.94 0.76
CA ARG A 52 -19.20 -9.90 0.04
C ARG A 52 -17.71 -10.19 0.00
N THR A 53 -17.11 -10.60 1.12
CA THR A 53 -15.71 -10.98 1.19
C THR A 53 -15.40 -12.15 0.26
N ALA A 54 -16.25 -13.17 0.24
CA ALA A 54 -16.11 -14.31 -0.67
C ALA A 54 -16.28 -13.91 -2.15
N VAL A 55 -17.19 -12.99 -2.47
CA VAL A 55 -17.33 -12.44 -3.83
C VAL A 55 -16.08 -11.70 -4.28
N VAL A 56 -15.46 -10.89 -3.40
CA VAL A 56 -14.17 -10.23 -3.70
C VAL A 56 -13.10 -11.28 -3.96
N ASN A 57 -13.00 -12.33 -3.12
CA ASN A 57 -12.06 -13.43 -3.32
C ASN A 57 -12.25 -14.09 -4.69
N ALA A 58 -13.49 -14.50 -4.99
CA ALA A 58 -13.83 -15.17 -6.24
C ALA A 58 -13.59 -14.29 -7.48
N SER A 59 -13.77 -12.97 -7.37
CA SER A 59 -13.60 -12.04 -8.50
C SER A 59 -12.16 -11.92 -8.99
N ILE A 60 -11.19 -12.07 -8.09
CA ILE A 60 -9.75 -11.99 -8.43
C ILE A 60 -9.12 -13.36 -8.68
N MET A 61 -9.81 -14.43 -8.31
CA MET A 61 -9.33 -15.82 -8.38
C MET A 61 -8.80 -16.23 -9.76
N PRO A 62 -9.49 -16.00 -10.87
CA PRO A 62 -9.01 -16.44 -12.19
C PRO A 62 -7.65 -15.84 -12.57
N LYS A 63 -7.47 -14.53 -12.34
CA LYS A 63 -6.21 -13.84 -12.64
C LYS A 63 -5.09 -14.24 -11.68
N MET A 64 -5.41 -14.44 -10.41
CA MET A 64 -4.42 -14.85 -9.42
C MET A 64 -3.97 -16.29 -9.60
N LEU A 65 -4.85 -17.20 -10.04
CA LEU A 65 -4.49 -18.57 -10.43
C LEU A 65 -3.51 -18.57 -11.60
N GLU A 66 -3.77 -17.76 -12.64
CA GLU A 66 -2.87 -17.61 -13.78
C GLU A 66 -1.50 -17.05 -13.33
N ALA A 67 -1.48 -15.94 -12.60
CA ALA A 67 -0.25 -15.31 -12.13
C ALA A 67 0.57 -16.25 -11.22
N ALA A 68 -0.07 -16.94 -10.27
CA ALA A 68 0.57 -17.89 -9.38
C ALA A 68 1.20 -19.06 -10.15
N THR A 69 0.49 -19.58 -11.16
CA THR A 69 0.98 -20.67 -12.01
C THR A 69 2.19 -20.24 -12.83
N MET A 70 2.11 -19.09 -13.51
CA MET A 70 3.22 -18.56 -14.32
C MET A 70 4.46 -18.29 -13.48
N THR A 71 4.29 -17.75 -12.27
CA THR A 71 5.40 -17.46 -11.36
C THR A 71 6.05 -18.74 -10.85
N ASP A 72 5.25 -19.72 -10.42
CA ASP A 72 5.72 -21.02 -9.93
C ASP A 72 6.51 -21.78 -11.03
N GLU A 73 6.00 -21.77 -12.27
CA GLU A 73 6.70 -22.33 -13.43
C GLU A 73 8.03 -21.60 -13.73
N SER A 74 8.05 -20.28 -13.60
CA SER A 74 9.27 -19.49 -13.83
C SER A 74 10.35 -19.80 -12.80
N ILE A 75 9.97 -19.96 -11.53
CA ILE A 75 10.86 -20.36 -10.45
C ILE A 75 11.41 -21.75 -10.68
N LYS A 76 10.57 -22.71 -11.07
CA LYS A 76 10.99 -24.07 -11.43
C LYS A 76 11.96 -24.08 -12.61
N LYS A 77 11.68 -23.30 -13.67
CA LYS A 77 12.60 -23.14 -14.81
C LYS A 77 13.94 -22.54 -14.43
N ALA A 78 13.95 -21.63 -13.45
CA ALA A 78 15.19 -21.04 -12.92
C ALA A 78 15.93 -21.98 -11.96
N SER A 79 15.45 -23.23 -11.75
CA SER A 79 16.04 -24.22 -10.83
C SER A 79 16.12 -23.73 -9.37
N ILE A 80 15.25 -22.83 -8.96
CA ILE A 80 15.13 -22.37 -7.58
C ILE A 80 14.36 -23.47 -6.79
N LYS A 81 14.97 -23.98 -5.74
CA LYS A 81 14.42 -25.11 -4.95
C LYS A 81 13.50 -24.66 -3.81
N ASN A 82 13.65 -23.42 -3.35
CA ASN A 82 12.85 -22.90 -2.27
C ASN A 82 11.40 -22.70 -2.72
N PRO A 83 10.41 -22.98 -1.85
CA PRO A 83 9.01 -22.74 -2.18
C PRO A 83 8.74 -21.26 -2.43
N LEU A 84 7.82 -20.96 -3.36
CA LEU A 84 7.33 -19.60 -3.56
C LEU A 84 6.48 -19.20 -2.38
N MET A 85 6.90 -18.16 -1.67
CA MET A 85 6.13 -17.51 -0.62
C MET A 85 5.61 -16.16 -1.13
N VAL A 86 4.38 -15.84 -0.77
CA VAL A 86 3.70 -14.61 -1.23
C VAL A 86 3.29 -13.77 -0.02
N MET A 87 3.56 -12.48 -0.10
CA MET A 87 3.19 -11.53 0.96
C MET A 87 1.68 -11.40 1.12
N ARG A 88 1.22 -11.33 2.37
CA ARG A 88 -0.17 -11.14 2.77
C ARG A 88 -0.43 -9.70 3.21
N CYS A 89 -1.68 -9.30 3.16
CA CYS A 89 -2.14 -7.98 3.60
C CYS A 89 -2.01 -7.72 5.11
N ASP A 90 -1.80 -8.76 5.92
CA ASP A 90 -1.61 -8.67 7.37
C ASP A 90 -0.13 -8.63 7.79
N GLY A 91 0.79 -8.54 6.82
CA GLY A 91 2.23 -8.47 7.07
C GLY A 91 2.94 -9.83 7.16
N GLY A 92 2.23 -10.94 7.01
CA GLY A 92 2.81 -12.28 6.93
C GLY A 92 3.08 -12.74 5.49
N VAL A 93 3.62 -13.94 5.35
CA VAL A 93 3.74 -14.65 4.07
C VAL A 93 2.96 -15.96 4.09
N MET A 94 2.57 -16.42 2.91
CA MET A 94 1.83 -17.67 2.70
C MET A 94 2.38 -18.42 1.49
N THR A 95 2.06 -19.70 1.39
CA THR A 95 2.41 -20.53 0.22
C THR A 95 1.61 -20.12 -1.02
N VAL A 96 2.11 -20.47 -2.20
CA VAL A 96 1.38 -20.26 -3.46
C VAL A 96 0.05 -21.02 -3.49
N GLU A 97 -0.05 -22.14 -2.81
CA GLU A 97 -1.29 -22.92 -2.71
C GLU A 97 -2.39 -22.13 -1.97
N GLU A 98 -2.01 -21.44 -0.88
CA GLU A 98 -2.96 -20.58 -0.17
C GLU A 98 -3.40 -19.38 -1.04
N VAL A 99 -2.50 -18.84 -1.87
CA VAL A 99 -2.86 -17.80 -2.86
C VAL A 99 -3.92 -18.30 -3.84
N ARG A 100 -3.85 -19.57 -4.26
CA ARG A 100 -4.84 -20.17 -5.16
C ARG A 100 -6.22 -20.28 -4.53
N ASN A 101 -6.27 -20.58 -3.24
CA ASN A 101 -7.52 -20.74 -2.50
C ASN A 101 -8.09 -19.40 -2.01
N ARG A 102 -7.22 -18.53 -1.47
CA ARG A 102 -7.59 -17.28 -0.83
C ARG A 102 -6.80 -16.09 -1.38
N PRO A 103 -6.89 -15.80 -2.68
CA PRO A 103 -6.15 -14.69 -3.30
C PRO A 103 -6.50 -13.33 -2.71
N ILE A 104 -7.65 -13.17 -2.04
CA ILE A 104 -8.01 -11.94 -1.33
C ILE A 104 -6.94 -11.49 -0.33
N LEU A 105 -6.17 -12.41 0.24
CA LEU A 105 -5.08 -12.12 1.17
C LEU A 105 -3.92 -11.34 0.54
N THR A 106 -3.85 -11.25 -0.79
CA THR A 106 -2.83 -10.45 -1.50
C THR A 106 -3.23 -8.98 -1.68
N ILE A 107 -4.48 -8.61 -1.40
CA ILE A 107 -4.94 -7.22 -1.48
C ILE A 107 -4.18 -6.39 -0.44
N LEU A 108 -3.57 -5.25 -0.87
CA LEU A 108 -2.73 -4.39 -0.02
C LEU A 108 -1.43 -5.06 0.50
N SER A 109 -0.97 -6.15 -0.11
CA SER A 109 0.26 -6.83 0.31
C SER A 109 1.54 -6.01 0.03
N GLY A 110 1.54 -5.13 -0.98
CA GLY A 110 2.65 -4.22 -1.28
C GLY A 110 2.95 -3.29 -0.09
N PRO A 111 2.01 -2.43 0.32
CA PRO A 111 2.15 -1.61 1.52
C PRO A 111 2.46 -2.40 2.79
N ALA A 112 1.88 -3.60 2.94
CA ALA A 112 2.18 -4.47 4.07
C ALA A 112 3.67 -4.88 4.13
N ALA A 113 4.28 -5.09 2.98
CA ALA A 113 5.71 -5.38 2.88
C ALA A 113 6.58 -4.21 3.38
N GLY A 114 6.23 -2.98 3.00
CA GLY A 114 6.92 -1.77 3.48
C GLY A 114 6.86 -1.64 5.00
N VAL A 115 5.67 -1.84 5.58
CA VAL A 115 5.49 -1.80 7.04
C VAL A 115 6.28 -2.92 7.75
N ALA A 116 6.32 -4.13 7.18
CA ALA A 116 7.15 -5.21 7.70
C ALA A 116 8.64 -4.83 7.70
N GLY A 117 9.12 -4.18 6.63
CA GLY A 117 10.46 -3.63 6.55
C GLY A 117 10.72 -2.56 7.63
N ALA A 118 9.81 -1.64 7.83
CA ALA A 118 9.91 -0.61 8.88
C ALA A 118 9.98 -1.24 10.28
N LEU A 119 9.13 -2.23 10.55
CA LEU A 119 9.10 -2.90 11.85
C LEU A 119 10.34 -3.75 12.09
N MET A 120 10.69 -4.62 11.15
CA MET A 120 11.71 -5.66 11.37
C MET A 120 13.13 -5.18 11.08
N TYR A 121 13.32 -4.38 10.03
CA TYR A 121 14.63 -3.88 9.60
C TYR A 121 14.99 -2.56 10.26
N GLU A 122 14.09 -1.58 10.25
CA GLU A 122 14.28 -0.29 10.89
C GLU A 122 14.00 -0.29 12.41
N LYS A 123 13.42 -1.39 12.94
CA LYS A 123 13.05 -1.59 14.34
C LYS A 123 12.14 -0.46 14.85
N LEU A 124 11.20 -0.03 14.04
CA LEU A 124 10.22 0.98 14.41
C LEU A 124 9.28 0.40 15.47
N THR A 125 9.22 1.02 16.65
CA THR A 125 8.32 0.61 17.74
C THR A 125 7.09 1.49 17.87
N ASP A 126 7.28 2.82 17.75
CA ASP A 126 6.20 3.81 17.84
C ASP A 126 6.41 4.88 16.78
N GLY A 127 5.58 4.87 15.77
CA GLY A 127 5.73 5.84 14.68
C GLY A 127 4.77 5.65 13.52
N ILE A 128 4.89 6.56 12.60
CA ILE A 128 4.20 6.52 11.31
C ILE A 128 5.21 6.16 10.22
N PHE A 129 4.90 5.14 9.46
CA PHE A 129 5.67 4.73 8.30
C PHE A 129 5.01 5.26 7.03
N PHE A 130 5.81 5.84 6.16
CA PHE A 130 5.42 6.38 4.85
C PHE A 130 6.13 5.59 3.76
N GLU A 131 5.41 4.89 2.91
CA GLU A 131 5.96 4.31 1.69
C GLU A 131 5.65 5.24 0.53
N VAL A 132 6.65 6.01 0.10
CA VAL A 132 6.50 7.03 -0.93
C VAL A 132 7.01 6.51 -2.26
N GLY A 133 6.08 6.25 -3.17
CA GLY A 133 6.36 5.92 -4.56
C GLY A 133 6.37 7.14 -5.47
N GLY A 134 6.31 6.90 -6.79
CA GLY A 134 6.18 7.97 -7.78
C GLY A 134 4.78 8.58 -7.83
N THR A 135 3.73 7.84 -7.45
CA THR A 135 2.32 8.21 -7.63
C THR A 135 1.60 8.51 -6.33
N SER A 136 1.91 7.75 -5.28
CA SER A 136 1.20 7.78 -4.00
C SER A 136 2.13 7.61 -2.82
N THR A 137 1.61 7.96 -1.66
CA THR A 137 2.18 7.67 -0.35
C THR A 137 1.21 6.77 0.41
N ASP A 138 1.67 5.61 0.82
CA ASP A 138 0.98 4.72 1.73
C ASP A 138 1.44 5.02 3.16
N ILE A 139 0.49 5.29 4.05
CA ILE A 139 0.73 5.75 5.42
C ILE A 139 0.19 4.70 6.39
N SER A 140 1.03 4.23 7.30
CA SER A 140 0.72 3.19 8.27
C SER A 140 1.23 3.53 9.64
N CYS A 141 0.61 2.95 10.68
CA CYS A 141 0.97 3.15 12.06
C CYS A 141 1.60 1.86 12.64
N VAL A 142 2.68 2.04 13.39
CA VAL A 142 3.28 1.03 14.27
C VAL A 142 3.18 1.56 15.69
N LYS A 143 2.66 0.77 16.63
CA LYS A 143 2.53 1.12 18.04
C LYS A 143 2.91 -0.08 18.91
N ASP A 144 3.68 0.16 19.96
CA ASP A 144 4.19 -0.87 20.89
C ASP A 144 4.88 -2.04 20.15
N GLY A 145 5.60 -1.75 19.06
CA GLY A 145 6.25 -2.74 18.23
C GLY A 145 5.31 -3.66 17.44
N LYS A 146 4.05 -3.25 17.28
CA LYS A 146 3.02 -4.00 16.54
C LYS A 146 2.44 -3.17 15.40
N VAL A 147 2.15 -3.83 14.30
CA VAL A 147 1.41 -3.23 13.19
C VAL A 147 -0.08 -3.16 13.53
N MET A 148 -0.72 -2.06 13.15
CA MET A 148 -2.16 -1.91 13.38
C MET A 148 -2.96 -2.62 12.29
N ILE A 149 -3.92 -3.43 12.71
CA ILE A 149 -4.76 -4.27 11.84
C ILE A 149 -6.21 -3.82 11.95
N LYS A 150 -6.90 -3.80 10.83
CA LYS A 150 -8.36 -3.58 10.75
C LYS A 150 -8.98 -4.41 9.64
N TYR A 151 -10.30 -4.51 9.63
CA TYR A 151 -11.00 -5.06 8.46
C TYR A 151 -10.91 -4.11 7.28
N ALA A 152 -10.41 -4.64 6.16
CA ALA A 152 -10.26 -3.89 4.92
C ALA A 152 -11.62 -3.51 4.32
N GLU A 153 -11.67 -2.33 3.71
CA GLU A 153 -12.75 -1.92 2.82
C GLU A 153 -12.30 -2.05 1.37
N VAL A 154 -13.09 -2.74 0.56
CA VAL A 154 -12.83 -2.93 -0.87
C VAL A 154 -13.95 -2.29 -1.67
N GLY A 155 -13.62 -1.32 -2.52
CA GLY A 155 -14.62 -0.58 -3.28
C GLY A 155 -15.67 0.15 -2.42
N GLY A 156 -15.26 0.67 -1.25
CA GLY A 156 -16.15 1.32 -0.28
C GLY A 156 -17.04 0.36 0.51
N HIS A 157 -16.71 -0.92 0.50
CA HIS A 157 -17.49 -1.95 1.18
C HIS A 157 -16.67 -2.67 2.25
N LYS A 158 -17.22 -2.78 3.45
CA LYS A 158 -16.62 -3.56 4.55
C LYS A 158 -16.52 -5.03 4.19
N THR A 159 -15.40 -5.65 4.54
CA THR A 159 -15.11 -7.08 4.40
C THR A 159 -14.70 -7.69 5.74
N TYR A 160 -14.56 -9.01 5.81
CA TYR A 160 -13.89 -9.72 6.91
C TYR A 160 -12.44 -10.06 6.58
N LEU A 161 -11.82 -9.26 5.74
CA LEU A 161 -10.39 -9.37 5.45
C LEU A 161 -9.60 -8.56 6.49
N ASN A 162 -8.91 -9.22 7.39
CA ASN A 162 -7.94 -8.57 8.26
C ASN A 162 -6.71 -8.12 7.46
N SER A 163 -6.45 -6.84 7.47
CA SER A 163 -5.34 -6.21 6.75
C SER A 163 -4.68 -5.15 7.63
N LEU A 164 -3.44 -4.81 7.34
CA LEU A 164 -2.84 -3.63 7.97
C LEU A 164 -3.68 -2.39 7.68
N ASP A 165 -3.79 -1.48 8.66
CA ASP A 165 -4.38 -0.16 8.42
C ASP A 165 -3.39 0.68 7.61
N VAL A 166 -3.56 0.62 6.31
CA VAL A 166 -2.81 1.42 5.34
C VAL A 166 -3.76 2.44 4.73
N ARG A 167 -3.35 3.71 4.75
CA ARG A 167 -4.12 4.82 4.15
C ARG A 167 -3.32 5.45 3.04
N THR A 168 -3.84 5.38 1.82
CA THR A 168 -3.16 5.87 0.62
C THR A 168 -3.56 7.31 0.32
N VAL A 169 -2.56 8.14 0.09
CA VAL A 169 -2.73 9.52 -0.41
C VAL A 169 -2.14 9.60 -1.81
N GLY A 170 -2.85 10.18 -2.76
CA GLY A 170 -2.41 10.36 -4.15
C GLY A 170 -1.33 11.45 -4.29
N ILE A 171 -0.31 11.37 -3.45
CA ILE A 171 0.88 12.23 -3.46
C ILE A 171 2.11 11.32 -3.44
N GLY A 172 2.96 11.45 -4.44
CA GLY A 172 4.26 10.76 -4.53
C GLY A 172 5.28 11.65 -5.19
N GLY A 173 6.50 11.16 -5.40
CA GLY A 173 7.58 11.95 -5.99
C GLY A 173 7.25 12.55 -7.37
N GLY A 174 6.45 11.84 -8.17
CA GLY A 174 6.04 12.29 -9.51
C GLY A 174 4.72 13.05 -9.57
N SER A 175 4.11 13.38 -8.43
CA SER A 175 2.85 14.13 -8.41
C SER A 175 2.98 15.47 -9.12
N MET A 176 2.06 15.75 -10.04
CA MET A 176 2.04 16.95 -10.87
C MET A 176 1.38 18.12 -10.14
N VAL A 177 1.86 19.32 -10.43
CA VAL A 177 1.29 20.58 -9.91
C VAL A 177 0.01 20.91 -10.65
N GLU A 178 -1.10 21.05 -9.91
CA GLU A 178 -2.38 21.52 -10.47
C GLU A 178 -2.38 23.05 -10.64
N ILE A 179 -2.83 23.50 -11.81
CA ILE A 179 -2.81 24.90 -12.20
C ILE A 179 -4.24 25.42 -12.38
N LYS A 180 -4.45 26.63 -11.91
CA LYS A 180 -5.62 27.44 -12.21
C LYS A 180 -5.20 28.89 -12.44
N ASP A 181 -5.63 29.48 -13.54
CA ASP A 181 -5.29 30.87 -13.91
C ASP A 181 -3.75 31.12 -13.91
N GLY A 182 -2.98 30.16 -14.38
CA GLY A 182 -1.52 30.21 -14.45
C GLY A 182 -0.79 30.07 -13.11
N LYS A 183 -1.48 29.78 -12.02
CA LYS A 183 -0.94 29.67 -10.67
C LYS A 183 -1.12 28.27 -10.11
N ALA A 184 -0.16 27.81 -9.32
CA ALA A 184 -0.28 26.56 -8.59
C ALA A 184 -1.37 26.67 -7.51
N VAL A 185 -2.32 25.75 -7.51
CA VAL A 185 -3.43 25.69 -6.54
C VAL A 185 -3.45 24.39 -5.74
N ASN A 186 -2.74 23.36 -6.21
CA ASN A 186 -2.74 22.04 -5.58
C ASN A 186 -1.57 21.18 -6.15
N ILE A 187 -1.45 19.93 -5.66
CA ILE A 187 -0.55 18.91 -6.20
C ILE A 187 -1.22 17.53 -6.17
N GLY A 188 -0.94 16.68 -7.18
CA GLY A 188 -1.56 15.37 -7.34
C GLY A 188 -3.09 15.46 -7.54
N PRO A 189 -3.82 14.32 -7.59
CA PRO A 189 -3.29 12.95 -7.48
C PRO A 189 -2.63 12.41 -8.75
N ARG A 190 -2.66 13.13 -9.88
CA ARG A 190 -1.99 12.68 -11.10
C ARG A 190 -0.49 12.82 -10.99
N SER A 191 0.22 11.86 -11.57
CA SER A 191 1.69 11.83 -11.64
C SER A 191 2.15 11.94 -13.10
N ALA A 192 3.37 12.40 -13.30
CA ALA A 192 3.96 12.71 -14.61
C ALA A 192 3.86 11.55 -15.60
N HIS A 193 4.04 10.30 -15.16
CA HIS A 193 4.00 9.15 -16.06
C HIS A 193 2.60 8.90 -16.66
N ILE A 194 1.52 9.27 -15.97
CA ILE A 194 0.15 9.19 -16.50
C ILE A 194 -0.04 10.17 -17.66
N ALA A 195 0.67 11.31 -17.64
CA ALA A 195 0.70 12.29 -18.70
C ALA A 195 1.77 11.97 -19.76
N ASN A 196 2.51 10.88 -19.61
CA ASN A 196 3.66 10.51 -20.45
C ASN A 196 4.71 11.64 -20.53
N LEU A 197 5.03 12.21 -19.36
CA LEU A 197 6.02 13.27 -19.20
C LEU A 197 7.16 12.81 -18.30
N GLU A 198 8.38 13.24 -18.66
CA GLU A 198 9.56 13.06 -17.80
C GLU A 198 9.50 14.02 -16.60
N TYR A 199 10.25 13.70 -15.55
CA TYR A 199 10.40 14.59 -14.40
C TYR A 199 11.49 15.62 -14.73
N GLU A 200 11.22 16.89 -14.50
CA GLU A 200 12.17 17.98 -14.73
C GLU A 200 13.48 17.79 -13.96
N VAL A 201 13.40 17.27 -12.74
CA VAL A 201 14.56 17.10 -11.86
C VAL A 201 15.51 15.98 -12.28
N TYR A 202 15.06 15.05 -13.14
CA TYR A 202 15.90 13.98 -13.70
C TYR A 202 16.29 14.21 -15.16
N THR A 203 16.00 15.42 -15.66
CA THR A 203 16.35 15.83 -17.04
C THR A 203 17.71 16.54 -17.04
N ASP A 204 18.46 16.43 -18.16
CA ASP A 204 19.69 17.20 -18.36
C ASP A 204 19.34 18.71 -18.39
N PRO A 205 20.00 19.55 -17.57
CA PRO A 205 19.74 20.98 -17.52
C PRO A 205 20.00 21.70 -18.86
N ASN A 206 20.80 21.13 -19.75
CA ASN A 206 21.04 21.67 -21.09
C ASN A 206 19.84 21.44 -22.04
N LEU A 207 18.93 20.54 -21.71
CA LEU A 207 17.70 20.32 -22.49
C LEU A 207 16.57 21.28 -22.05
N ILE A 208 16.70 21.96 -20.93
CA ILE A 208 15.73 22.97 -20.48
C ILE A 208 16.10 24.32 -21.09
N VAL A 209 15.65 24.53 -22.34
CA VAL A 209 15.93 25.71 -23.14
C VAL A 209 14.64 26.49 -23.40
N ASP A 210 14.65 27.77 -23.09
CA ASP A 210 13.49 28.69 -23.24
C ASP A 210 12.18 28.03 -22.74
N PRO A 211 12.13 27.65 -21.45
CA PRO A 211 11.00 26.90 -20.90
C PRO A 211 9.72 27.74 -20.88
N VAL A 212 8.62 27.19 -21.38
CA VAL A 212 7.29 27.82 -21.37
C VAL A 212 6.32 26.97 -20.57
N LEU A 213 5.61 27.59 -19.63
CA LEU A 213 4.55 26.92 -18.86
C LEU A 213 3.35 26.62 -19.77
N LYS A 214 2.95 25.37 -19.78
CA LYS A 214 1.76 24.84 -20.44
C LYS A 214 0.92 24.04 -19.46
N THR A 215 -0.30 23.72 -19.86
CA THR A 215 -1.21 22.87 -19.08
C THR A 215 -1.66 21.65 -19.86
N ILE A 216 -1.92 20.55 -19.15
CA ILE A 216 -2.42 19.30 -19.71
C ILE A 216 -3.48 18.71 -18.77
N LYS A 217 -4.46 18.02 -19.35
CA LYS A 217 -5.43 17.17 -18.64
C LYS A 217 -5.11 15.71 -18.97
N PRO A 218 -4.42 14.97 -18.10
CA PRO A 218 -3.98 13.61 -18.41
C PRO A 218 -5.13 12.65 -18.73
N MET A 219 -6.29 12.86 -18.11
CA MET A 219 -7.51 12.08 -18.35
C MET A 219 -8.74 12.97 -18.46
N ASN A 220 -9.80 12.45 -19.08
CA ASN A 220 -11.08 13.16 -19.15
C ASN A 220 -11.63 13.44 -17.75
N GLY A 221 -11.98 14.71 -17.51
CA GLY A 221 -12.50 15.18 -16.22
C GLY A 221 -11.42 15.62 -15.22
N ASP A 222 -10.14 15.46 -15.54
CA ASP A 222 -9.06 15.98 -14.71
C ASP A 222 -9.00 17.51 -14.72
N PRO A 223 -8.49 18.14 -13.65
CA PRO A 223 -8.08 19.53 -13.68
C PRO A 223 -6.86 19.72 -14.60
N GLU A 224 -6.42 20.94 -14.76
CA GLU A 224 -5.22 21.27 -15.52
C GLU A 224 -3.97 21.10 -14.66
N TYR A 225 -2.97 20.42 -15.21
CA TYR A 225 -1.67 20.21 -14.58
C TYR A 225 -0.57 20.91 -15.35
N ALA A 226 0.41 21.44 -14.62
CA ALA A 226 1.58 22.10 -15.18
C ALA A 226 2.50 21.13 -15.89
N TYR A 227 2.96 21.52 -17.08
CA TYR A 227 4.16 20.99 -17.70
C TYR A 227 4.94 22.09 -18.38
N ILE A 228 6.19 21.85 -18.66
CA ILE A 228 7.08 22.77 -19.37
C ILE A 228 7.33 22.23 -20.78
N GLU A 229 7.19 23.10 -21.75
CA GLU A 229 7.57 22.86 -23.13
C GLU A 229 8.73 23.77 -23.50
N CYS A 230 9.85 23.18 -23.93
CA CYS A 230 11.06 23.88 -24.29
C CYS A 230 11.14 24.13 -25.80
N SER A 231 11.90 25.15 -26.23
CA SER A 231 12.06 25.51 -27.65
C SER A 231 12.65 24.41 -28.50
N ASN A 232 13.39 23.49 -27.89
CA ASN A 232 13.98 22.30 -28.54
C ASN A 232 13.04 21.08 -28.60
N GLY A 233 11.77 21.22 -28.12
CA GLY A 233 10.77 20.17 -28.11
C GLY A 233 10.80 19.28 -26.86
N THR A 234 11.71 19.49 -25.91
CA THR A 234 11.72 18.80 -24.64
C THR A 234 10.48 19.15 -23.82
N ARG A 235 9.81 18.15 -23.24
CA ARG A 235 8.61 18.31 -22.41
C ARG A 235 8.82 17.62 -21.06
N VAL A 236 8.66 18.37 -19.97
CA VAL A 236 8.82 17.86 -18.61
C VAL A 236 7.68 18.31 -17.71
N SER A 237 7.35 17.50 -16.73
CA SER A 237 6.36 17.84 -15.69
C SER A 237 7.03 18.59 -14.56
N LEU A 238 6.30 19.50 -13.92
CA LEU A 238 6.67 20.04 -12.59
C LEU A 238 6.18 19.07 -11.53
N THR A 239 7.10 18.52 -10.73
CA THR A 239 6.84 17.39 -9.85
C THR A 239 7.12 17.68 -8.37
N MET A 240 6.56 16.85 -7.48
CA MET A 240 6.89 16.89 -6.04
C MET A 240 8.38 16.66 -5.79
N ALA A 241 9.02 15.76 -6.54
CA ALA A 241 10.47 15.51 -6.45
C ALA A 241 11.26 16.76 -6.81
N GLY A 242 10.87 17.47 -7.87
CA GLY A 242 11.50 18.73 -8.26
C GLY A 242 11.35 19.81 -7.19
N ALA A 243 10.13 19.98 -6.65
CA ALA A 243 9.87 20.92 -5.57
C ALA A 243 10.75 20.65 -4.35
N ALA A 244 10.87 19.39 -3.94
CA ALA A 244 11.65 19.00 -2.77
C ALA A 244 13.17 19.21 -2.96
N ASN A 245 13.69 18.94 -4.17
CA ASN A 245 15.08 19.20 -4.53
C ASN A 245 15.39 20.72 -4.55
N ILE A 246 14.50 21.54 -5.13
CA ILE A 246 14.63 23.00 -5.15
C ILE A 246 14.64 23.56 -3.71
N ALA A 247 13.76 23.05 -2.86
CA ALA A 247 13.61 23.51 -1.49
C ALA A 247 14.72 22.99 -0.53
N GLY A 248 15.60 22.09 -1.01
CA GLY A 248 16.75 21.57 -0.25
C GLY A 248 16.42 20.46 0.75
N TYR A 249 15.29 19.79 0.61
CA TYR A 249 14.91 18.67 1.48
C TYR A 249 15.51 17.31 1.05
N VAL A 250 15.96 17.20 -0.21
CA VAL A 250 16.57 15.98 -0.75
C VAL A 250 18.07 16.14 -0.77
N HIS A 251 18.79 15.23 -0.10
CA HIS A 251 20.25 15.25 -0.02
C HIS A 251 20.87 14.36 -1.11
N PRO A 252 22.17 14.57 -1.45
CA PRO A 252 22.83 13.81 -2.52
C PRO A 252 22.83 12.28 -2.35
N GLU A 253 22.72 11.78 -1.13
CA GLU A 253 22.62 10.36 -0.80
C GLU A 253 21.23 9.77 -0.94
N ASP A 254 20.21 10.62 -1.07
CA ASP A 254 18.83 10.17 -1.22
C ASP A 254 18.55 9.70 -2.66
N TYR A 255 17.75 8.65 -2.79
CA TYR A 255 17.38 8.13 -4.11
C TYR A 255 16.62 9.15 -4.98
N ALA A 256 15.84 10.03 -4.34
CA ALA A 256 15.08 11.09 -5.00
C ALA A 256 15.95 12.31 -5.41
N TYR A 257 17.27 12.27 -5.14
CA TYR A 257 18.15 13.36 -5.53
C TYR A 257 18.28 13.45 -7.04
N GLY A 258 18.20 14.67 -7.56
CA GLY A 258 18.27 14.93 -8.99
C GLY A 258 18.98 16.23 -9.32
N ASN A 259 18.83 16.69 -10.55
CA ASN A 259 19.48 17.89 -11.03
C ASN A 259 18.69 19.14 -10.62
N VAL A 260 19.15 19.82 -9.56
CA VAL A 260 18.51 21.02 -9.03
C VAL A 260 18.52 22.18 -10.05
N GLU A 261 19.55 22.27 -10.93
CA GLU A 261 19.62 23.31 -11.94
C GLU A 261 18.51 23.10 -13.01
N ALA A 262 18.31 21.86 -13.47
CA ALA A 262 17.24 21.53 -14.40
C ALA A 262 15.87 21.85 -13.78
N ALA A 263 15.65 21.45 -12.52
CA ALA A 263 14.43 21.74 -11.80
C ALA A 263 14.19 23.25 -11.68
N ARG A 264 15.19 24.04 -11.28
CA ARG A 264 15.08 25.50 -11.19
C ARG A 264 14.70 26.15 -12.49
N LYS A 265 15.38 25.78 -13.59
CA LYS A 265 15.07 26.29 -14.95
C LYS A 265 13.63 25.97 -15.33
N ALA A 266 13.16 24.75 -15.08
CA ALA A 266 11.81 24.32 -15.42
C ALA A 266 10.72 25.03 -14.56
N TRP A 267 11.02 25.32 -13.30
CA TRP A 267 10.06 25.97 -12.39
C TRP A 267 9.98 27.48 -12.55
N GLN A 268 10.97 28.13 -13.20
CA GLN A 268 11.01 29.59 -13.35
C GLN A 268 9.73 30.18 -13.96
N PRO A 269 9.15 29.63 -15.07
CA PRO A 269 7.95 30.21 -15.64
C PRO A 269 6.73 30.17 -14.70
N LEU A 270 6.61 29.15 -13.86
CA LEU A 270 5.56 29.07 -12.84
C LEU A 270 5.80 30.10 -11.73
N ALA A 271 7.02 30.24 -11.27
CA ALA A 271 7.43 31.19 -10.25
C ALA A 271 7.14 32.64 -10.70
N ASP A 272 7.47 32.98 -11.96
CA ASP A 272 7.19 34.29 -12.56
C ASP A 272 5.69 34.57 -12.57
N ASN A 273 4.87 33.62 -12.98
CA ASN A 273 3.40 33.74 -12.97
C ASN A 273 2.80 33.92 -11.55
N MET A 274 3.48 33.38 -10.55
CA MET A 274 3.07 33.50 -9.17
C MET A 274 3.62 34.75 -8.48
N GLY A 275 4.59 35.44 -9.09
CA GLY A 275 5.29 36.59 -8.50
C GLY A 275 6.11 36.21 -7.26
N LEU A 276 6.67 35.00 -7.25
CA LEU A 276 7.46 34.43 -6.17
C LEU A 276 8.83 33.98 -6.69
N SER A 277 9.78 33.74 -5.81
CA SER A 277 11.00 33.00 -6.17
C SER A 277 10.67 31.54 -6.47
N VAL A 278 11.59 30.84 -7.14
CA VAL A 278 11.45 29.42 -7.46
C VAL A 278 11.32 28.60 -6.16
N GLU A 279 12.10 28.92 -5.16
CA GLU A 279 12.08 28.26 -3.83
C GLU A 279 10.77 28.48 -3.09
N GLU A 280 10.23 29.70 -3.08
CA GLU A 280 8.95 30.01 -2.45
C GLU A 280 7.80 29.29 -3.16
N THR A 281 7.87 29.21 -4.49
CA THR A 281 6.90 28.47 -5.31
C THR A 281 6.94 26.97 -4.99
N ALA A 282 8.13 26.40 -4.93
CA ALA A 282 8.33 25.00 -4.55
C ALA A 282 7.80 24.70 -3.14
N LYS A 283 8.15 25.51 -2.15
CA LYS A 283 7.66 25.37 -0.77
C LYS A 283 6.13 25.49 -0.68
N LYS A 284 5.53 26.40 -1.44
CA LYS A 284 4.06 26.54 -1.48
C LYS A 284 3.39 25.28 -2.04
N VAL A 285 3.94 24.67 -3.07
CA VAL A 285 3.42 23.41 -3.63
C VAL A 285 3.61 22.25 -2.64
N MET A 286 4.75 22.20 -1.95
CA MET A 286 4.99 21.21 -0.90
C MET A 286 4.01 21.36 0.27
N ALA A 287 3.59 22.58 0.61
CA ALA A 287 2.59 22.81 1.65
C ALA A 287 1.24 22.15 1.34
N TYR A 288 0.80 22.16 0.06
CA TYR A 288 -0.42 21.43 -0.35
C TYR A 288 -0.27 19.90 -0.13
N ALA A 289 0.91 19.35 -0.42
CA ALA A 289 1.19 17.94 -0.16
C ALA A 289 1.19 17.63 1.34
N ALA A 290 1.81 18.50 2.14
CA ALA A 290 1.87 18.36 3.60
C ALA A 290 0.47 18.44 4.24
N GLU A 291 -0.41 19.30 3.76
CA GLU A 291 -1.80 19.38 4.23
C GLU A 291 -2.56 18.06 4.02
N LYS A 292 -2.47 17.48 2.80
CA LYS A 292 -3.15 16.22 2.46
C LYS A 292 -2.63 15.05 3.28
N ASN A 293 -1.31 14.86 3.32
CA ASN A 293 -0.69 13.78 4.09
C ASN A 293 -0.89 13.99 5.60
N GLY A 294 -0.76 15.22 6.08
CA GLY A 294 -0.90 15.57 7.49
C GLY A 294 -2.30 15.31 8.04
N LYS A 295 -3.35 15.45 7.21
CA LYS A 295 -4.71 15.07 7.61
C LYS A 295 -4.78 13.57 7.92
N VAL A 296 -4.28 12.72 7.03
CA VAL A 296 -4.28 11.26 7.21
C VAL A 296 -3.43 10.84 8.42
N VAL A 297 -2.28 11.49 8.62
CA VAL A 297 -1.43 11.24 9.80
C VAL A 297 -2.17 11.59 11.09
N LYS A 298 -2.84 12.74 11.16
CA LYS A 298 -3.62 13.15 12.33
C LYS A 298 -4.74 12.17 12.64
N ASP A 299 -5.45 11.70 11.60
CA ASP A 299 -6.50 10.69 11.74
C ASP A 299 -5.95 9.37 12.28
N LEU A 300 -4.80 8.88 11.77
CA LEU A 300 -4.12 7.67 12.28
C LEU A 300 -3.66 7.84 13.72
N MET A 301 -3.01 8.96 14.04
CA MET A 301 -2.54 9.23 15.40
C MET A 301 -3.69 9.31 16.41
N HIS A 302 -4.83 9.88 16.00
CA HIS A 302 -6.03 9.94 16.82
C HIS A 302 -6.64 8.54 17.03
N ASP A 303 -6.83 7.78 15.95
CA ASP A 303 -7.48 6.46 16.00
C ASP A 303 -6.71 5.48 16.89
N TYR A 304 -5.37 5.56 16.86
CA TYR A 304 -4.49 4.71 17.65
C TYR A 304 -3.93 5.36 18.92
N GLN A 305 -4.40 6.56 19.28
CA GLN A 305 -4.00 7.28 20.49
C GLN A 305 -2.48 7.36 20.65
N MET A 306 -1.79 7.78 19.58
CA MET A 306 -0.34 7.95 19.58
C MET A 306 0.08 9.23 20.29
N ASP A 307 1.17 9.17 21.07
CA ASP A 307 1.76 10.37 21.70
C ASP A 307 2.57 11.16 20.66
N PRO A 308 2.16 12.40 20.30
CA PRO A 308 2.89 13.21 19.32
C PRO A 308 4.36 13.47 19.67
N ARG A 309 4.72 13.40 20.95
CA ARG A 309 6.09 13.69 21.41
C ARG A 309 7.06 12.54 21.14
N THR A 310 6.56 11.31 21.04
CA THR A 310 7.36 10.10 20.85
C THR A 310 7.20 9.48 19.46
N THR A 311 6.19 9.92 18.70
CA THR A 311 5.91 9.39 17.36
C THR A 311 6.99 9.82 16.37
N LEU A 312 7.74 8.84 15.86
CA LEU A 312 8.76 9.04 14.84
C LEU A 312 8.15 8.85 13.43
N PHE A 313 8.50 9.73 12.49
CA PHE A 313 8.17 9.56 11.08
C PHE A 313 9.28 8.81 10.37
N VAL A 314 8.97 7.72 9.69
CA VAL A 314 9.94 6.90 8.94
C VAL A 314 9.53 6.84 7.49
N GLY A 315 10.39 7.36 6.61
CA GLY A 315 10.18 7.35 5.15
C GLY A 315 10.84 6.15 4.48
N GLY A 316 10.07 5.38 3.71
CA GLY A 316 10.51 4.35 2.79
C GLY A 316 10.03 4.62 1.37
N GLY A 317 10.51 3.82 0.41
CA GLY A 317 10.25 4.03 -1.01
C GLY A 317 11.19 5.07 -1.66
N GLY A 318 11.28 5.05 -2.98
CA GLY A 318 12.20 5.92 -3.72
C GLY A 318 11.89 7.42 -3.61
N GLY A 319 10.63 7.79 -3.32
CA GLY A 319 10.20 9.17 -3.15
C GLY A 319 10.25 9.71 -1.72
N ALA A 320 10.73 8.94 -0.74
CA ALA A 320 10.63 9.25 0.69
C ALA A 320 11.16 10.66 1.05
N ALA A 321 12.36 11.01 0.58
CA ALA A 321 12.97 12.30 0.83
C ALA A 321 12.21 13.48 0.19
N SER A 322 11.38 13.23 -0.81
CA SER A 322 10.56 14.28 -1.44
C SER A 322 9.36 14.70 -0.59
N VAL A 323 8.88 13.84 0.33
CA VAL A 323 7.62 14.07 1.04
C VAL A 323 7.83 14.18 2.55
N VAL A 324 8.56 13.21 3.14
CA VAL A 324 8.58 13.01 4.60
C VAL A 324 9.27 14.15 5.37
N PRO A 325 10.44 14.70 4.94
CA PRO A 325 11.13 15.74 5.70
C PRO A 325 10.28 16.99 5.90
N HIS A 326 9.72 17.52 4.82
CA HIS A 326 8.87 18.72 4.90
C HIS A 326 7.58 18.49 5.69
N LEU A 327 6.96 17.32 5.53
CA LEU A 327 5.78 16.94 6.31
C LEU A 327 6.11 16.91 7.81
N ALA A 328 7.23 16.29 8.18
CA ALA A 328 7.67 16.18 9.56
C ALA A 328 7.97 17.56 10.17
N GLU A 329 8.66 18.44 9.44
CA GLU A 329 8.88 19.83 9.84
C GLU A 329 7.55 20.56 10.07
N THR A 330 6.62 20.47 9.12
CA THR A 330 5.29 21.12 9.19
C THR A 330 4.47 20.65 10.40
N MET A 331 4.61 19.38 10.76
CA MET A 331 3.89 18.76 11.89
C MET A 331 4.67 18.77 13.20
N ASN A 332 5.90 19.30 13.21
CA ASN A 332 6.82 19.32 14.36
C ASN A 332 7.12 17.92 14.92
N HIS A 333 7.42 16.97 14.03
CA HIS A 333 7.84 15.61 14.37
C HIS A 333 9.30 15.35 13.97
N GLN A 334 9.96 14.45 14.68
CA GLN A 334 11.23 13.87 14.24
C GLN A 334 10.99 12.91 13.09
N PHE A 335 11.94 12.83 12.17
CA PHE A 335 11.88 11.89 11.06
C PHE A 335 13.23 11.22 10.79
N LYS A 336 13.16 10.10 10.07
CA LYS A 336 14.32 9.50 9.39
C LYS A 336 13.89 8.93 8.06
N ILE A 337 14.80 8.93 7.09
CA ILE A 337 14.65 8.13 5.88
C ILE A 337 15.23 6.74 6.18
N ALA A 338 14.49 5.69 5.88
CA ALA A 338 14.91 4.32 6.15
C ALA A 338 16.20 3.99 5.39
N LYS A 339 17.08 3.23 6.03
CA LYS A 339 18.24 2.67 5.32
C LYS A 339 17.74 1.77 4.20
N ASN A 340 18.29 1.96 3.00
CA ASN A 340 17.80 1.27 1.78
C ASN A 340 16.32 1.55 1.47
N ALA A 341 15.85 2.77 1.73
CA ALA A 341 14.46 3.19 1.52
C ALA A 341 13.86 2.73 0.18
N PRO A 342 14.55 2.82 -0.97
CA PRO A 342 14.00 2.42 -2.27
C PRO A 342 13.57 0.95 -2.36
N VAL A 343 14.15 0.08 -1.53
CA VAL A 343 13.92 -1.38 -1.54
C VAL A 343 13.40 -1.91 -0.20
N ILE A 344 12.89 -1.03 0.66
CA ILE A 344 12.43 -1.39 2.01
C ILE A 344 11.34 -2.47 1.99
N SER A 345 10.41 -2.40 1.02
CA SER A 345 9.34 -3.40 0.85
C SER A 345 9.91 -4.76 0.45
N THR A 346 10.93 -4.80 -0.40
CA THR A 346 11.62 -6.05 -0.75
C THR A 346 12.32 -6.66 0.46
N ILE A 347 12.96 -5.82 1.29
CA ILE A 347 13.56 -6.25 2.57
C ILE A 347 12.48 -6.79 3.50
N GLY A 348 11.33 -6.10 3.59
CA GLY A 348 10.19 -6.53 4.38
C GLY A 348 9.67 -7.91 3.99
N VAL A 349 9.52 -8.17 2.68
CA VAL A 349 9.14 -9.50 2.17
C VAL A 349 10.17 -10.57 2.57
N ALA A 350 11.47 -10.25 2.44
CA ALA A 350 12.53 -11.20 2.77
C ALA A 350 12.60 -11.54 4.27
N LEU A 351 12.16 -10.63 5.13
CA LEU A 351 12.14 -10.80 6.59
C LEU A 351 10.79 -11.29 7.12
N ALA A 352 9.73 -11.24 6.32
CA ALA A 352 8.40 -11.61 6.75
C ALA A 352 8.31 -13.10 7.13
N MET A 353 7.56 -13.37 8.20
CA MET A 353 7.33 -14.72 8.70
C MET A 353 5.99 -15.25 8.21
N VAL A 354 5.84 -16.57 8.22
CA VAL A 354 4.53 -17.20 8.02
C VAL A 354 3.61 -16.75 9.15
N ARG A 355 2.45 -16.23 8.79
CA ARG A 355 1.42 -15.77 9.72
C ARG A 355 0.08 -16.33 9.31
N ASP A 356 -0.71 -16.77 10.28
CA ASP A 356 -2.11 -17.11 10.06
C ASP A 356 -2.97 -16.55 11.19
N MET A 357 -4.25 -16.39 10.93
CA MET A 357 -5.23 -15.92 11.89
C MET A 357 -6.48 -16.78 11.78
N VAL A 358 -6.98 -17.22 12.92
CA VAL A 358 -8.24 -17.92 13.05
C VAL A 358 -9.17 -17.09 13.92
N GLU A 359 -10.33 -16.75 13.40
CA GLU A 359 -11.40 -16.08 14.16
C GLU A 359 -12.61 -16.99 14.24
N ARG A 360 -13.24 -17.04 15.41
CA ARG A 360 -14.44 -17.84 15.62
C ARG A 360 -15.41 -17.09 16.54
N SER A 361 -16.68 -17.05 16.17
CA SER A 361 -17.74 -16.58 17.07
C SER A 361 -18.23 -17.74 17.94
N VAL A 362 -18.12 -17.61 19.26
CA VAL A 362 -18.58 -18.63 20.22
C VAL A 362 -19.42 -17.96 21.29
N SER A 363 -20.62 -18.49 21.55
CA SER A 363 -21.47 -18.05 22.67
C SER A 363 -20.97 -18.71 23.97
N ASN A 364 -20.52 -17.88 24.94
CA ASN A 364 -19.97 -18.34 26.21
C ASN A 364 -18.76 -19.29 26.04
N PRO A 365 -17.59 -18.78 25.57
CA PRO A 365 -16.44 -19.61 25.27
C PRO A 365 -15.95 -20.38 26.51
N THR A 366 -15.65 -21.66 26.31
CA THR A 366 -15.06 -22.55 27.31
C THR A 366 -13.55 -22.63 27.15
N GLU A 367 -12.84 -23.20 28.11
CA GLU A 367 -11.40 -23.50 27.97
C GLU A 367 -11.12 -24.44 26.78
N GLU A 368 -12.01 -25.38 26.50
CA GLU A 368 -11.90 -26.29 25.37
C GLU A 368 -11.99 -25.55 24.03
N ASP A 369 -12.86 -24.55 23.92
CA ASP A 369 -12.96 -23.70 22.73
C ASP A 369 -11.66 -22.93 22.49
N ILE A 370 -11.07 -22.36 23.54
CA ILE A 370 -9.80 -21.63 23.46
C ILE A 370 -8.68 -22.55 23.02
N ILE A 371 -8.59 -23.75 23.58
CA ILE A 371 -7.57 -24.78 23.20
C ILE A 371 -7.78 -25.19 21.73
N SER A 372 -9.03 -25.40 21.32
CA SER A 372 -9.37 -25.78 19.94
C SER A 372 -8.94 -24.74 18.93
N VAL A 373 -9.27 -23.46 19.17
CA VAL A 373 -8.89 -22.34 18.28
C VAL A 373 -7.37 -22.17 18.22
N ARG A 374 -6.69 -22.29 19.37
CA ARG A 374 -5.22 -22.25 19.43
C ARG A 374 -4.58 -23.32 18.57
N ARG A 375 -5.07 -24.56 18.69
CA ARG A 375 -4.57 -25.70 17.92
C ARG A 375 -4.85 -25.53 16.41
N GLU A 376 -6.02 -25.01 16.06
CA GLU A 376 -6.36 -24.72 14.66
C GLU A 376 -5.41 -23.68 14.07
N ALA A 377 -5.10 -22.61 14.79
CA ALA A 377 -4.15 -21.59 14.34
C ALA A 377 -2.73 -22.13 14.15
N GLU A 378 -2.25 -22.94 15.11
CA GLU A 378 -0.96 -23.61 15.03
C GLU A 378 -0.87 -24.52 13.78
N LEU A 379 -1.86 -25.38 13.58
CA LEU A 379 -1.90 -26.30 12.44
C LEU A 379 -1.95 -25.55 11.10
N LYS A 380 -2.70 -24.47 11.00
CA LYS A 380 -2.74 -23.63 9.79
C LYS A 380 -1.39 -22.99 9.50
N ALA A 381 -0.74 -22.42 10.50
CA ALA A 381 0.61 -21.85 10.33
C ALA A 381 1.60 -22.89 9.80
N ILE A 382 1.58 -24.11 10.35
CA ILE A 382 2.45 -25.23 9.91
C ILE A 382 2.09 -25.64 8.47
N GLN A 383 0.80 -25.76 8.14
CA GLN A 383 0.36 -26.07 6.76
C GLN A 383 0.81 -25.01 5.76
N ASN A 384 0.88 -23.75 6.19
CA ASN A 384 1.35 -22.62 5.38
C ASN A 384 2.87 -22.44 5.36
N GLY A 385 3.62 -23.39 5.92
CA GLY A 385 5.07 -23.48 5.80
C GLY A 385 5.85 -23.01 7.04
N ALA A 386 5.22 -22.78 8.19
CA ALA A 386 5.92 -22.49 9.43
C ALA A 386 6.61 -23.78 9.96
N SER A 387 7.80 -23.61 10.56
CA SER A 387 8.44 -24.69 11.29
C SER A 387 7.69 -24.96 12.60
N PRO A 388 7.29 -26.21 12.88
CA PRO A 388 6.51 -26.53 14.09
C PRO A 388 7.15 -26.05 15.41
N ASP A 389 8.48 -26.09 15.48
CA ASP A 389 9.24 -25.72 16.68
C ASP A 389 9.31 -24.21 16.94
N THR A 390 8.86 -23.38 15.97
CA THR A 390 8.96 -21.92 16.02
C THR A 390 7.61 -21.21 16.01
N VAL A 391 6.50 -21.98 16.01
CA VAL A 391 5.15 -21.39 15.99
C VAL A 391 4.80 -20.82 17.37
N GLU A 392 4.48 -19.54 17.38
CA GLU A 392 3.95 -18.86 18.55
C GLU A 392 2.46 -18.54 18.32
N VAL A 393 1.59 -18.89 19.27
CA VAL A 393 0.15 -18.64 19.18
C VAL A 393 -0.29 -17.77 20.34
N SER A 394 -0.90 -16.61 20.00
CA SER A 394 -1.64 -15.77 20.95
C SER A 394 -3.15 -15.91 20.74
N VAL A 395 -3.91 -15.91 21.81
CA VAL A 395 -5.39 -15.94 21.77
C VAL A 395 -5.93 -14.71 22.46
N GLU A 396 -6.77 -13.96 21.77
CA GLU A 396 -7.49 -12.81 22.33
C GLU A 396 -8.99 -13.11 22.33
N VAL A 397 -9.68 -12.78 23.43
CA VAL A 397 -11.13 -12.91 23.54
C VAL A 397 -11.74 -11.53 23.51
N ASP A 398 -12.44 -11.20 22.43
CA ASP A 398 -13.17 -9.95 22.28
C ASP A 398 -14.64 -10.15 22.73
N THR A 399 -15.01 -9.54 23.84
CA THR A 399 -16.36 -9.64 24.43
C THR A 399 -17.31 -8.51 23.99
N GLN A 400 -16.85 -7.61 23.11
CA GLN A 400 -17.61 -6.42 22.69
C GLN A 400 -18.32 -6.59 21.33
N ARG A 401 -18.31 -7.79 20.76
CA ARG A 401 -18.93 -8.08 19.45
C ARG A 401 -20.17 -8.96 19.58
#